data_ab579461d90d61236dd847a787bdb403
#
_entry.id   ab579461d90d61236dd847a787bdb403
#
_cell.length_a   1.000
_cell.length_b   1.000
_cell.length_c   1.000
_cell.angle_alpha   90.00
_cell.angle_beta   90.00
_cell.angle_gamma   90.00
#
_symmetry.space_group_name_H-M   'P 1'
#
loop_
_entity.id
_entity.type
_entity.pdbx_description
1 polymer ?
#
loop_
_entity_poly.entity_id
_entity_poly.type
_entity_poly.pdbx_seq_one_letter_code
_entity_poly.pdbx_strand_id
1 'polypeptide(L)'
;EFGYPVQALANTNGLFAFSANQTAQPYAQSSIIGGRTVGFPYASFLLGLVDHGAINPVADLRTGKHFIALFAQDSWKVTRKLTFDYGVRYDYDTYPREQYGRLPTLAPGLANPTAGGHPGAIIYESTCNCSFAKIYPYAFGPRLGLAYQITPKTVFRAGFGVAYDGTATAQTGTASAAPANNFAAPGFGDPAMTLAGGVPSNYLLPWPNLSPGAYPNPNFPTTLNGPTSIVDQNAGRPARQTQWSAGIQREIVSNVVLDVAYVGNRGAWWLSSILDNYNALTPQILAHYGLDINNPNDRATLRAPIGSTAAGRFQNQLPYAGFPLTATVAQALRPFPQFSSGLTPLWAPEGRTWYDSLQAKVTKRYSHGLILDYAFTWAREEQLGVEAGTVNDYQNRMQNKSISGFSRPIVSVVSANYVLPKWGPNKIFSEIVRDWTIGTVLSYGSGLPILSPASTNNLSTLLFRPTFFNRVPGVPLYLQNLNCHCIDPTKQLVLNPAAWSNPGDGQWGTAAPYYNNFRYERRPAESMSFGRVFRFRESMALTVRMNFQNIFNRTQLQNPSATNPLAPTTCTAGSGAVCTNPATAGLLTGGFGFVNYLAGDFVSPRQGTLEMRFQF
;
A
#
# COMPACT_ATOMS: atom_id res chain seq x y z
N GLU A 1 -8.08 1.11 -26.52
CA GLU A 1 -9.11 0.89 -25.51
C GLU A 1 -9.38 2.22 -24.82
N PHE A 2 -10.60 2.69 -24.87
CA PHE A 2 -11.01 3.94 -24.20
C PHE A 2 -11.73 3.55 -22.92
N GLY A 3 -11.06 3.59 -21.79
CA GLY A 3 -11.66 3.47 -20.47
C GLY A 3 -11.93 4.85 -19.90
N TYR A 4 -13.17 5.16 -19.56
CA TYR A 4 -13.53 6.39 -18.85
C TYR A 4 -14.10 6.01 -17.48
N PRO A 5 -13.26 5.74 -16.47
CA PRO A 5 -13.79 5.58 -15.13
C PRO A 5 -14.40 6.90 -14.68
N VAL A 6 -15.64 6.86 -14.30
CA VAL A 6 -16.36 7.98 -13.69
C VAL A 6 -16.13 7.89 -12.19
N GLN A 7 -15.57 8.92 -11.60
CA GLN A 7 -15.38 9.00 -10.16
C GLN A 7 -16.26 10.09 -9.57
N ALA A 8 -17.18 9.71 -8.70
CA ALA A 8 -17.93 10.66 -7.89
C ALA A 8 -17.05 11.24 -6.78
N LEU A 9 -17.17 12.53 -6.51
CA LEU A 9 -16.52 13.15 -5.36
C LEU A 9 -17.16 12.67 -4.06
N ALA A 10 -16.34 12.54 -3.01
CA ALA A 10 -16.84 12.22 -1.67
C ALA A 10 -17.68 13.40 -1.11
N ASN A 11 -18.58 13.10 -0.18
CA ASN A 11 -19.39 14.09 0.55
C ASN A 11 -20.30 14.97 -0.35
N THR A 12 -20.81 14.45 -1.45
CA THR A 12 -21.78 15.16 -2.31
C THR A 12 -23.12 15.38 -1.60
N ASN A 13 -23.44 14.55 -0.60
CA ASN A 13 -24.64 14.71 0.25
C ASN A 13 -24.38 15.54 1.51
N GLY A 14 -23.17 16.08 1.65
CA GLY A 14 -22.72 16.81 2.82
C GLY A 14 -22.16 15.92 3.94
N LEU A 15 -21.12 16.42 4.58
CA LEU A 15 -20.56 15.94 5.84
C LEU A 15 -20.67 17.07 6.86
N PHE A 16 -21.25 16.80 8.02
CA PHE A 16 -21.37 17.75 9.11
C PHE A 16 -20.82 17.09 10.38
N ALA A 17 -19.79 17.66 10.95
CA ALA A 17 -19.15 17.16 12.16
C ALA A 17 -19.46 18.06 13.36
N PHE A 18 -19.62 17.45 14.51
CA PHE A 18 -19.94 18.10 15.77
C PHE A 18 -18.85 17.80 16.79
N SER A 19 -18.28 18.83 17.39
CA SER A 19 -17.26 18.69 18.41
C SER A 19 -17.75 19.22 19.76
N ALA A 20 -16.94 19.02 20.79
CA ALA A 20 -17.21 19.59 22.11
C ALA A 20 -17.01 21.12 22.13
N ASN A 21 -16.33 21.70 21.15
CA ASN A 21 -15.90 23.10 21.15
C ASN A 21 -17.07 24.09 21.20
N GLN A 22 -18.17 23.80 20.49
CA GLN A 22 -19.34 24.69 20.39
C GLN A 22 -20.19 24.71 21.65
N THR A 23 -20.00 23.74 22.56
CA THR A 23 -20.67 23.65 23.87
C THR A 23 -19.70 23.79 25.03
N ALA A 24 -18.41 24.00 24.77
CA ALA A 24 -17.42 24.34 25.78
C ALA A 24 -17.35 25.86 26.00
N GLN A 25 -16.92 26.26 27.18
CA GLN A 25 -16.63 27.67 27.46
C GLN A 25 -15.32 28.07 26.73
N PRO A 26 -15.20 29.32 26.24
CA PRO A 26 -14.03 29.74 25.43
C PRO A 26 -12.67 29.52 26.09
N TYR A 27 -12.59 29.63 27.39
CA TYR A 27 -11.35 29.43 28.17
C TYR A 27 -11.15 27.98 28.66
N ALA A 28 -12.10 27.09 28.41
CA ALA A 28 -12.07 25.73 28.94
C ALA A 28 -11.88 24.67 27.85
N GLN A 29 -11.53 25.13 26.64
CA GLN A 29 -11.41 24.25 25.49
C GLN A 29 -10.24 23.31 25.60
N SER A 30 -10.48 22.07 25.15
CA SER A 30 -9.52 20.98 25.29
C SER A 30 -9.08 20.74 26.75
N SER A 31 -9.66 21.44 27.69
CA SER A 31 -9.38 21.25 29.11
C SER A 31 -10.01 19.95 29.60
N ILE A 32 -9.29 19.23 30.42
CA ILE A 32 -9.78 18.05 31.12
C ILE A 32 -10.12 18.48 32.55
N ILE A 33 -11.39 18.55 32.87
CA ILE A 33 -11.87 18.85 34.23
C ILE A 33 -12.50 17.58 34.78
N GLY A 34 -12.00 17.10 35.92
CA GLY A 34 -12.50 15.87 36.56
C GLY A 34 -12.29 14.62 35.69
N GLY A 35 -11.23 14.59 34.86
CA GLY A 35 -10.93 13.47 33.96
C GLY A 35 -11.77 13.43 32.67
N ARG A 36 -12.54 14.47 32.36
CA ARG A 36 -13.40 14.56 31.18
C ARG A 36 -13.16 15.85 30.42
N THR A 37 -13.28 15.78 29.09
CA THR A 37 -13.24 16.96 28.21
C THR A 37 -14.42 17.87 28.49
N VAL A 38 -14.17 19.18 28.53
CA VAL A 38 -15.23 20.19 28.66
C VAL A 38 -15.94 20.34 27.32
N GLY A 39 -17.27 20.45 27.40
CA GLY A 39 -18.16 20.42 26.23
C GLY A 39 -18.58 18.98 25.88
N PHE A 40 -19.62 18.87 25.05
CA PHE A 40 -20.19 17.57 24.72
C PHE A 40 -20.64 17.54 23.24
N PRO A 41 -20.00 16.73 22.38
CA PRO A 41 -20.31 16.71 20.93
C PRO A 41 -21.78 16.42 20.62
N TYR A 42 -22.43 15.55 21.42
CA TYR A 42 -23.84 15.24 21.23
C TYR A 42 -24.76 16.42 21.57
N ALA A 43 -24.39 17.26 22.54
CA ALA A 43 -25.11 18.50 22.83
C ALA A 43 -24.96 19.48 21.65
N SER A 44 -23.77 19.60 21.06
CA SER A 44 -23.56 20.41 19.86
C SER A 44 -24.44 19.91 18.70
N PHE A 45 -24.57 18.58 18.54
CA PHE A 45 -25.47 17.98 17.55
C PHE A 45 -26.93 18.34 17.81
N LEU A 46 -27.43 18.16 19.05
CA LEU A 46 -28.81 18.49 19.41
C LEU A 46 -29.16 19.97 19.21
N LEU A 47 -28.19 20.86 19.44
CA LEU A 47 -28.32 22.29 19.19
C LEU A 47 -28.09 22.67 17.72
N GLY A 48 -27.70 21.72 16.87
CA GLY A 48 -27.41 21.94 15.45
C GLY A 48 -26.17 22.79 15.20
N LEU A 49 -25.21 22.83 16.13
CA LEU A 49 -24.00 23.64 16.05
C LEU A 49 -22.86 22.87 15.36
N VAL A 50 -22.70 23.06 14.06
CA VAL A 50 -21.70 22.36 13.25
C VAL A 50 -20.30 22.93 13.49
N ASP A 51 -19.33 22.08 13.81
CA ASP A 51 -17.93 22.46 14.01
C ASP A 51 -17.19 22.58 12.67
N HIS A 52 -17.28 21.56 11.85
CA HIS A 52 -16.71 21.55 10.53
C HIS A 52 -17.50 20.63 9.60
N GLY A 53 -17.26 20.78 8.30
CA GLY A 53 -17.93 19.95 7.32
C GLY A 53 -17.39 20.10 5.92
N ALA A 54 -18.01 19.40 5.00
CA ALA A 54 -17.73 19.49 3.58
C ALA A 54 -19.00 19.26 2.77
N ILE A 55 -19.21 20.04 1.73
CA ILE A 55 -20.27 19.82 0.73
C ILE A 55 -19.63 19.95 -0.63
N ASN A 56 -19.35 18.82 -1.26
CA ASN A 56 -18.75 18.81 -2.58
C ASN A 56 -19.83 18.81 -3.67
N PRO A 57 -19.61 19.48 -4.80
CA PRO A 57 -20.52 19.43 -5.91
C PRO A 57 -20.59 18.02 -6.49
N VAL A 58 -21.71 17.66 -7.08
CA VAL A 58 -21.82 16.43 -7.89
C VAL A 58 -21.02 16.66 -9.16
N ALA A 59 -19.80 16.13 -9.20
CA ALA A 59 -18.92 16.30 -10.33
C ALA A 59 -18.28 14.96 -10.70
N ASP A 60 -18.58 14.52 -11.91
CA ASP A 60 -17.96 13.33 -12.47
C ASP A 60 -16.61 13.70 -13.10
N LEU A 61 -15.54 13.10 -12.62
CA LEU A 61 -14.24 13.17 -13.27
C LEU A 61 -14.13 12.05 -14.29
N ARG A 62 -13.88 12.41 -15.54
CA ARG A 62 -13.71 11.47 -16.64
C ARG A 62 -12.26 11.51 -17.12
N THR A 63 -11.51 10.48 -16.76
CA THR A 63 -10.11 10.37 -17.18
C THR A 63 -9.95 9.30 -18.25
N GLY A 64 -9.10 9.54 -19.23
CA GLY A 64 -8.80 8.61 -20.31
C GLY A 64 -7.41 8.82 -20.86
N LYS A 65 -6.92 7.81 -21.56
CA LYS A 65 -5.62 7.84 -22.25
C LYS A 65 -5.67 7.10 -23.58
N HIS A 66 -4.69 7.35 -24.43
CA HIS A 66 -4.50 6.63 -25.67
C HIS A 66 -3.34 5.63 -25.52
N PHE A 67 -3.55 4.42 -25.98
CA PHE A 67 -2.55 3.37 -26.01
C PHE A 67 -2.52 2.75 -27.41
N ILE A 68 -1.35 2.75 -28.03
CA ILE A 68 -1.11 2.12 -29.34
C ILE A 68 0.12 1.23 -29.19
N ALA A 69 0.02 -0.01 -29.64
CA ALA A 69 1.12 -0.95 -29.60
C ALA A 69 1.31 -1.62 -30.95
N LEU A 70 2.55 -1.70 -31.39
CA LEU A 70 2.98 -2.41 -32.59
C LEU A 70 4.02 -3.45 -32.19
N PHE A 71 4.05 -4.59 -32.85
CA PHE A 71 5.06 -5.60 -32.61
C PHE A 71 5.44 -6.33 -33.89
N ALA A 72 6.69 -6.78 -33.95
CA ALA A 72 7.21 -7.70 -34.95
C ALA A 72 8.04 -8.76 -34.24
N GLN A 73 7.83 -10.01 -34.57
CA GLN A 73 8.57 -11.14 -34.00
C GLN A 73 8.75 -12.27 -35.00
N ASP A 74 9.82 -13.04 -34.86
CA ASP A 74 10.10 -14.22 -35.65
C ASP A 74 10.77 -15.31 -34.79
N SER A 75 10.68 -16.54 -35.24
CA SER A 75 11.27 -17.73 -34.62
C SER A 75 12.15 -18.46 -35.64
N TRP A 76 13.45 -18.32 -35.51
CA TRP A 76 14.42 -18.88 -36.43
C TRP A 76 15.00 -20.19 -35.92
N LYS A 77 14.75 -21.27 -36.62
CA LYS A 77 15.41 -22.56 -36.39
C LYS A 77 16.79 -22.56 -37.06
N VAL A 78 17.78 -22.07 -36.32
CA VAL A 78 19.17 -21.95 -36.83
C VAL A 78 19.76 -23.32 -37.19
N THR A 79 19.44 -24.34 -36.37
CA THR A 79 19.76 -25.75 -36.60
C THR A 79 18.64 -26.65 -36.10
N ARG A 80 18.78 -27.98 -36.31
CA ARG A 80 17.83 -28.95 -35.73
C ARG A 80 17.80 -28.92 -34.18
N LYS A 81 18.86 -28.39 -33.55
CA LYS A 81 19.02 -28.34 -32.10
C LYS A 81 18.93 -26.93 -31.50
N LEU A 82 18.96 -25.89 -32.34
CA LEU A 82 19.01 -24.50 -31.89
C LEU A 82 17.87 -23.71 -32.51
N THR A 83 17.03 -23.16 -31.65
CA THR A 83 15.98 -22.20 -31.99
C THR A 83 16.31 -20.87 -31.35
N PHE A 84 16.16 -19.79 -32.09
CA PHE A 84 16.32 -18.42 -31.63
C PHE A 84 15.03 -17.65 -31.94
N ASP A 85 14.39 -17.13 -30.87
CA ASP A 85 13.22 -16.28 -30.97
C ASP A 85 13.66 -14.83 -30.76
N TYR A 86 13.20 -13.93 -31.63
CA TYR A 86 13.51 -12.50 -31.49
C TYR A 86 12.33 -11.65 -31.93
N GLY A 87 12.25 -10.49 -31.33
CA GLY A 87 11.19 -9.56 -31.67
C GLY A 87 11.37 -8.23 -30.97
N VAL A 88 10.57 -7.27 -31.38
CA VAL A 88 10.48 -5.95 -30.76
C VAL A 88 9.01 -5.55 -30.67
N ARG A 89 8.66 -4.94 -29.55
CA ARG A 89 7.37 -4.30 -29.35
C ARG A 89 7.62 -2.81 -29.15
N TYR A 90 6.83 -1.99 -29.79
CA TYR A 90 6.79 -0.55 -29.57
C TYR A 90 5.47 -0.21 -28.89
N ASP A 91 5.54 0.49 -27.75
CA ASP A 91 4.38 0.94 -27.00
C ASP A 91 4.36 2.48 -26.99
N TYR A 92 3.24 3.06 -27.44
CA TYR A 92 2.98 4.48 -27.31
C TYR A 92 1.79 4.66 -26.37
N ASP A 93 2.03 5.28 -25.23
CA ASP A 93 1.03 5.47 -24.18
C ASP A 93 1.05 6.92 -23.72
N THR A 94 -0.12 7.51 -23.56
CA THR A 94 -0.26 8.86 -23.01
C THR A 94 -0.56 8.76 -21.52
N TYR A 95 -0.22 9.78 -20.74
CA TYR A 95 -0.68 9.83 -19.37
C TYR A 95 -2.21 10.09 -19.33
N PRO A 96 -2.89 9.66 -18.24
CA PRO A 96 -4.33 9.88 -18.12
C PRO A 96 -4.64 11.38 -18.07
N ARG A 97 -5.49 11.84 -18.96
CA ARG A 97 -6.01 13.21 -18.97
C ARG A 97 -7.47 13.20 -18.56
N GLU A 98 -7.88 14.24 -17.85
CA GLU A 98 -9.29 14.48 -17.56
C GLU A 98 -9.94 15.16 -18.77
N GLN A 99 -11.17 14.72 -19.13
CA GLN A 99 -11.86 15.11 -20.36
C GLN A 99 -11.93 16.62 -20.59
N TYR A 100 -12.08 17.39 -19.52
CA TYR A 100 -12.20 18.84 -19.56
C TYR A 100 -10.95 19.58 -19.09
N GLY A 101 -9.81 18.87 -18.95
CA GLY A 101 -8.54 19.46 -18.53
C GLY A 101 -8.53 19.96 -17.09
N ARG A 102 -9.19 19.26 -16.18
CA ARG A 102 -9.38 19.65 -14.78
C ARG A 102 -8.35 19.04 -13.82
N LEU A 103 -7.30 18.42 -14.32
CA LEU A 103 -6.18 17.96 -13.47
C LEU A 103 -5.29 19.13 -13.06
N PRO A 104 -4.90 19.22 -11.78
CA PRO A 104 -4.10 20.33 -11.27
C PRO A 104 -2.61 20.12 -11.43
N THR A 105 -1.87 21.21 -11.58
CA THR A 105 -0.43 21.28 -11.30
C THR A 105 -0.07 22.57 -10.59
N LEU A 106 1.14 22.63 -10.03
CA LEU A 106 1.66 23.80 -9.37
C LEU A 106 2.37 24.71 -10.38
N ALA A 107 2.04 25.98 -10.38
CA ALA A 107 2.80 27.05 -11.03
C ALA A 107 3.58 27.86 -9.99
N PRO A 108 4.85 27.53 -9.71
CA PRO A 108 5.59 28.07 -8.56
C PRO A 108 5.77 29.60 -8.59
N GLY A 109 5.90 30.18 -9.79
CA GLY A 109 6.09 31.62 -9.97
C GLY A 109 4.80 32.43 -10.15
N LEU A 110 3.63 31.78 -10.24
CA LEU A 110 2.37 32.48 -10.47
C LEU A 110 1.83 33.01 -9.13
N ALA A 111 1.46 34.30 -9.13
CA ALA A 111 0.82 34.93 -7.98
C ALA A 111 -0.53 34.26 -7.65
N ASN A 112 -0.74 33.94 -6.38
CA ASN A 112 -1.99 33.35 -5.89
C ASN A 112 -2.89 34.45 -5.34
N PRO A 113 -4.03 34.73 -5.99
CA PRO A 113 -4.93 35.81 -5.57
C PRO A 113 -5.47 35.62 -4.14
N THR A 114 -5.74 34.38 -3.73
CA THR A 114 -6.28 34.07 -2.39
C THR A 114 -5.23 34.14 -1.29
N ALA A 115 -3.95 34.09 -1.65
CA ALA A 115 -2.82 34.23 -0.74
C ALA A 115 -2.15 35.63 -0.85
N GLY A 116 -2.90 36.67 -1.08
CA GLY A 116 -2.38 38.03 -1.15
C GLY A 116 -1.35 38.26 -2.26
N GLY A 117 -1.37 37.46 -3.31
CA GLY A 117 -0.40 37.52 -4.40
C GLY A 117 0.91 36.77 -4.14
N HIS A 118 1.00 36.01 -3.04
CA HIS A 118 2.16 35.14 -2.77
C HIS A 118 2.38 34.14 -3.92
N PRO A 119 3.64 33.90 -4.36
CA PRO A 119 3.94 32.95 -5.42
C PRO A 119 3.46 31.52 -5.10
N GLY A 120 3.09 30.78 -6.13
CA GLY A 120 2.58 29.41 -6.03
C GLY A 120 1.05 29.35 -6.12
N ALA A 121 0.57 29.23 -7.33
CA ALA A 121 -0.85 29.01 -7.62
C ALA A 121 -1.05 27.63 -8.26
N ILE A 122 -2.26 27.11 -8.17
CA ILE A 122 -2.67 25.89 -8.85
C ILE A 122 -3.25 26.26 -10.19
N ILE A 123 -2.78 25.60 -11.24
CA ILE A 123 -3.28 25.75 -12.60
C ILE A 123 -3.80 24.44 -13.14
N TYR A 124 -4.59 24.50 -14.20
CA TYR A 124 -5.25 23.37 -14.83
C TYR A 124 -4.95 23.32 -16.32
N GLU A 125 -4.93 22.12 -16.91
CA GLU A 125 -4.65 21.95 -18.34
C GLU A 125 -5.59 22.78 -19.24
N SER A 126 -6.88 22.91 -18.86
CA SER A 126 -7.86 23.71 -19.58
C SER A 126 -7.56 25.22 -19.56
N THR A 127 -6.92 25.72 -18.52
CA THR A 127 -6.62 27.16 -18.39
C THR A 127 -5.37 27.58 -19.15
N CYS A 128 -4.40 26.70 -19.31
CA CYS A 128 -3.21 26.98 -20.10
C CYS A 128 -3.29 26.45 -21.54
N ASN A 129 -4.31 25.64 -21.87
CA ASN A 129 -4.38 24.88 -23.12
C ASN A 129 -3.08 24.12 -23.41
N CYS A 130 -2.54 23.51 -22.39
CA CYS A 130 -1.22 22.85 -22.40
C CYS A 130 -1.30 21.43 -21.82
N SER A 131 -0.21 20.68 -21.89
CA SER A 131 -0.03 19.35 -21.32
C SER A 131 0.97 19.46 -20.19
N PHE A 132 0.61 18.98 -19.00
CA PHE A 132 1.49 19.06 -17.83
C PHE A 132 2.59 17.99 -17.84
N ALA A 133 2.36 16.85 -18.48
CA ALA A 133 3.32 15.78 -18.56
C ALA A 133 3.83 15.53 -19.98
N LYS A 134 5.10 15.16 -20.05
CA LYS A 134 5.77 14.79 -21.31
C LYS A 134 5.46 13.33 -21.63
N ILE A 135 5.09 13.06 -22.86
CA ILE A 135 4.93 11.69 -23.37
C ILE A 135 6.31 11.09 -23.65
N TYR A 136 6.47 9.81 -23.32
CA TYR A 136 7.70 9.06 -23.57
C TYR A 136 7.60 8.25 -24.89
N PRO A 137 8.21 8.69 -26.00
CA PRO A 137 8.05 8.06 -27.32
C PRO A 137 9.03 6.91 -27.56
N TYR A 138 9.86 6.52 -26.59
CA TYR A 138 10.96 5.56 -26.80
C TYR A 138 10.73 4.22 -26.13
N ALA A 139 9.48 3.80 -25.97
CA ALA A 139 9.15 2.54 -25.31
C ALA A 139 9.29 1.34 -26.27
N PHE A 140 10.53 1.03 -26.63
CA PHE A 140 10.89 -0.16 -27.41
C PHE A 140 11.23 -1.32 -26.48
N GLY A 141 10.47 -2.40 -26.59
CA GLY A 141 10.62 -3.63 -25.81
C GLY A 141 11.19 -4.78 -26.63
N PRO A 142 12.52 -4.93 -26.72
CA PRO A 142 13.12 -6.09 -27.36
C PRO A 142 12.82 -7.36 -26.56
N ARG A 143 12.68 -8.48 -27.28
CA ARG A 143 12.49 -9.82 -26.72
C ARG A 143 13.39 -10.79 -27.44
N LEU A 144 14.17 -11.56 -26.67
CA LEU A 144 15.10 -12.56 -27.17
C LEU A 144 14.85 -13.87 -26.43
N GLY A 145 14.80 -14.97 -27.16
CA GLY A 145 14.68 -16.32 -26.62
C GLY A 145 15.67 -17.25 -27.30
N LEU A 146 16.21 -18.18 -26.54
CA LEU A 146 17.11 -19.20 -27.05
C LEU A 146 16.71 -20.56 -26.46
N ALA A 147 16.59 -21.57 -27.33
CA ALA A 147 16.43 -22.95 -26.91
C ALA A 147 17.48 -23.82 -27.64
N TYR A 148 18.35 -24.46 -26.85
CA TYR A 148 19.41 -25.32 -27.37
C TYR A 148 19.31 -26.74 -26.77
N GLN A 149 19.10 -27.71 -27.67
CA GLN A 149 19.06 -29.12 -27.32
C GLN A 149 20.48 -29.66 -27.16
N ILE A 150 20.97 -29.72 -25.90
CA ILE A 150 22.31 -30.24 -25.57
C ILE A 150 22.38 -31.74 -25.88
N THR A 151 21.38 -32.50 -25.37
CA THR A 151 21.18 -33.93 -25.63
C THR A 151 19.71 -34.19 -25.95
N PRO A 152 19.33 -35.40 -26.43
CA PRO A 152 17.92 -35.73 -26.68
C PRO A 152 17.00 -35.52 -25.45
N LYS A 153 17.59 -35.56 -24.23
CA LYS A 153 16.85 -35.43 -22.95
C LYS A 153 17.14 -34.13 -22.22
N THR A 154 18.02 -33.25 -22.75
CA THR A 154 18.45 -32.03 -22.05
C THR A 154 18.37 -30.83 -22.97
N VAL A 155 17.64 -29.80 -22.54
CA VAL A 155 17.51 -28.53 -23.25
C VAL A 155 17.96 -27.40 -22.34
N PHE A 156 18.83 -26.54 -22.84
CA PHE A 156 19.12 -25.23 -22.24
C PHE A 156 18.16 -24.20 -22.84
N ARG A 157 17.62 -23.35 -21.98
CA ARG A 157 16.76 -22.22 -22.37
C ARG A 157 17.26 -20.93 -21.75
N ALA A 158 17.24 -19.87 -22.53
CA ALA A 158 17.51 -18.53 -22.03
C ALA A 158 16.52 -17.54 -22.64
N GLY A 159 16.18 -16.54 -21.88
CA GLY A 159 15.28 -15.49 -22.33
C GLY A 159 15.72 -14.13 -21.78
N PHE A 160 15.50 -13.09 -22.58
CA PHE A 160 15.67 -11.70 -22.20
C PHE A 160 14.54 -10.88 -22.79
N GLY A 161 14.03 -9.92 -22.05
CA GLY A 161 13.01 -9.02 -22.55
C GLY A 161 12.94 -7.72 -21.78
N VAL A 162 12.53 -6.68 -22.50
CA VAL A 162 12.11 -5.41 -21.91
C VAL A 162 10.63 -5.26 -22.19
N ALA A 163 9.87 -4.98 -21.14
CA ALA A 163 8.45 -4.68 -21.22
C ALA A 163 8.20 -3.30 -20.62
N TYR A 164 7.25 -2.60 -21.19
CA TYR A 164 6.72 -1.37 -20.62
C TYR A 164 5.30 -1.65 -20.13
N ASP A 165 5.04 -1.24 -18.90
CA ASP A 165 3.67 -1.23 -18.37
C ASP A 165 2.99 0.04 -18.85
N GLY A 166 1.66 0.06 -18.85
CA GLY A 166 0.94 1.28 -19.15
C GLY A 166 1.33 2.42 -18.19
N THR A 167 1.33 3.66 -18.67
CA THR A 167 1.32 4.81 -17.78
C THR A 167 0.16 4.69 -16.80
N ALA A 168 0.15 5.48 -15.75
CA ALA A 168 -0.87 5.42 -14.68
C ALA A 168 -2.26 5.10 -15.20
N THR A 169 -2.96 4.25 -14.48
CA THR A 169 -4.38 4.00 -14.73
C THR A 169 -5.23 5.07 -14.03
N ALA A 170 -6.39 5.34 -14.57
CA ALA A 170 -7.32 6.33 -14.06
C ALA A 170 -7.87 6.06 -12.64
N GLN A 171 -7.53 4.92 -12.04
CA GLN A 171 -8.04 4.52 -10.72
C GLN A 171 -7.42 5.26 -9.53
N THR A 172 -6.33 5.97 -9.71
CA THR A 172 -5.74 6.77 -8.65
C THR A 172 -6.33 8.17 -8.67
N GLY A 173 -7.66 8.22 -8.68
CA GLY A 173 -8.38 9.46 -8.62
C GLY A 173 -8.11 10.15 -7.32
N THR A 174 -7.74 11.36 -7.38
CA THR A 174 -7.86 12.32 -6.26
C THR A 174 -7.33 13.68 -6.64
N ALA A 175 -6.75 13.82 -7.81
CA ALA A 175 -6.48 15.13 -8.35
C ALA A 175 -7.77 15.69 -8.94
N SER A 176 -8.65 16.20 -8.11
CA SER A 176 -9.84 16.87 -8.61
C SER A 176 -9.60 18.37 -8.73
N ALA A 177 -10.10 18.97 -9.78
CA ALA A 177 -10.22 20.42 -9.93
C ALA A 177 -11.32 21.01 -9.02
N ALA A 178 -11.98 20.18 -8.21
CA ALA A 178 -12.90 20.66 -7.22
C ALA A 178 -12.10 21.09 -6.00
N PRO A 179 -12.08 22.37 -5.65
CA PRO A 179 -11.76 22.72 -4.28
C PRO A 179 -12.77 21.99 -3.40
N ALA A 180 -12.27 21.25 -2.42
CA ALA A 180 -13.15 20.71 -1.42
C ALA A 180 -13.85 21.90 -0.75
N ASN A 181 -15.17 21.95 -0.80
CA ASN A 181 -15.95 22.94 -0.06
C ASN A 181 -15.95 22.57 1.43
N ASN A 182 -14.76 22.56 2.02
CA ASN A 182 -14.57 22.33 3.44
C ASN A 182 -14.76 23.65 4.17
N PHE A 183 -15.53 23.60 5.23
CA PHE A 183 -15.74 24.73 6.13
C PHE A 183 -15.48 24.28 7.57
N ALA A 184 -15.04 25.21 8.40
CA ALA A 184 -14.74 24.97 9.80
C ALA A 184 -15.17 26.17 10.65
N ALA A 185 -15.40 25.91 11.93
CA ALA A 185 -15.71 26.95 12.89
C ALA A 185 -14.62 28.01 12.94
N PRO A 186 -14.96 29.31 12.94
CA PRO A 186 -13.97 30.39 12.96
C PRO A 186 -13.26 30.49 14.32
N GLY A 187 -13.85 29.95 15.35
CA GLY A 187 -13.30 29.97 16.70
C GLY A 187 -14.18 29.25 17.70
N PHE A 188 -13.93 29.52 18.94
CA PHE A 188 -14.51 28.87 20.08
C PHE A 188 -15.93 29.36 20.38
N GLY A 189 -16.84 28.40 20.55
CA GLY A 189 -18.25 28.69 20.80
C GLY A 189 -19.00 29.11 19.52
N ASP A 190 -18.29 29.60 18.50
CA ASP A 190 -18.90 29.97 17.24
C ASP A 190 -18.98 28.75 16.31
N PRO A 191 -20.16 28.29 15.91
CA PRO A 191 -20.26 27.21 14.96
C PRO A 191 -19.89 27.67 13.55
N ALA A 192 -19.38 26.76 12.72
CA ALA A 192 -19.20 27.02 11.29
C ALA A 192 -20.53 27.37 10.60
N MET A 193 -21.60 26.68 11.03
CA MET A 193 -22.99 26.95 10.64
C MET A 193 -23.95 26.31 11.66
N THR A 194 -25.21 26.71 11.61
CA THR A 194 -26.26 26.02 12.35
C THR A 194 -27.14 25.22 11.38
N LEU A 195 -27.57 24.02 11.78
CA LEU A 195 -28.46 23.20 10.95
C LEU A 195 -29.78 23.95 10.64
N ALA A 196 -30.29 24.72 11.60
CA ALA A 196 -31.51 25.52 11.42
C ALA A 196 -31.33 26.64 10.40
N GLY A 197 -30.13 27.23 10.31
CA GLY A 197 -29.81 28.29 9.33
C GLY A 197 -29.53 27.77 7.92
N GLY A 198 -29.33 26.47 7.78
CA GLY A 198 -28.92 25.84 6.53
C GLY A 198 -27.47 26.17 6.15
N VAL A 199 -27.07 25.66 4.99
CA VAL A 199 -25.71 25.89 4.45
C VAL A 199 -25.61 27.30 3.87
N PRO A 200 -24.70 28.14 4.36
CA PRO A 200 -24.50 29.47 3.76
C PRO A 200 -24.10 29.36 2.28
N SER A 201 -24.67 30.19 1.43
CA SER A 201 -24.43 30.13 -0.01
C SER A 201 -22.96 30.36 -0.40
N ASN A 202 -22.23 31.13 0.40
CA ASN A 202 -20.79 31.36 0.22
C ASN A 202 -19.92 30.12 0.52
N TYR A 203 -20.48 29.06 1.14
CA TYR A 203 -19.76 27.78 1.35
C TYR A 203 -19.79 26.89 0.11
N LEU A 204 -20.68 27.19 -0.84
CA LEU A 204 -20.86 26.43 -2.07
C LEU A 204 -20.10 27.11 -3.21
N LEU A 205 -18.87 26.68 -3.44
CA LEU A 205 -18.11 27.15 -4.61
C LEU A 205 -18.68 26.53 -5.90
N PRO A 206 -18.75 27.30 -6.99
CA PRO A 206 -19.16 26.75 -8.27
C PRO A 206 -18.19 25.66 -8.74
N TRP A 207 -18.72 24.66 -9.38
CA TRP A 207 -17.96 23.61 -10.03
C TRP A 207 -17.97 23.77 -11.56
N PRO A 208 -16.85 23.62 -12.25
CA PRO A 208 -15.48 23.56 -11.73
C PRO A 208 -14.94 24.96 -11.38
N ASN A 209 -14.14 25.06 -10.33
CA ASN A 209 -13.37 26.27 -10.06
C ASN A 209 -11.94 26.10 -10.56
N LEU A 210 -11.64 26.68 -11.71
CA LEU A 210 -10.33 26.62 -12.38
C LEU A 210 -9.48 27.88 -12.17
N SER A 211 -9.90 28.72 -11.25
CA SER A 211 -9.14 29.94 -10.89
C SER A 211 -7.79 29.59 -10.26
N PRO A 212 -6.72 30.30 -10.55
CA PRO A 212 -5.44 30.20 -9.82
C PRO A 212 -5.58 30.45 -8.31
N GLY A 213 -6.61 31.14 -7.88
CA GLY A 213 -6.98 31.38 -6.48
C GLY A 213 -7.99 30.38 -5.92
N ALA A 214 -8.22 29.22 -6.56
CA ALA A 214 -9.11 28.18 -6.05
C ALA A 214 -8.60 27.57 -4.73
N TYR A 215 -7.30 27.64 -4.49
CA TYR A 215 -6.62 27.17 -3.29
C TYR A 215 -5.70 28.25 -2.71
N PRO A 216 -5.72 28.49 -1.38
CA PRO A 216 -6.74 27.97 -0.45
C PRO A 216 -8.13 28.42 -0.86
N ASN A 217 -9.17 27.78 -0.31
CA ASN A 217 -10.55 28.13 -0.61
C ASN A 217 -10.77 29.64 -0.34
N PRO A 218 -11.21 30.44 -1.33
CA PRO A 218 -11.34 31.89 -1.19
C PRO A 218 -12.35 32.32 -0.10
N ASN A 219 -13.30 31.45 0.24
CA ASN A 219 -14.25 31.71 1.33
C ASN A 219 -13.66 31.39 2.72
N PHE A 220 -12.60 30.57 2.76
CA PHE A 220 -11.91 30.16 3.99
C PHE A 220 -10.39 30.21 3.80
N PRO A 221 -9.81 31.38 3.46
CA PRO A 221 -8.39 31.47 3.13
C PRO A 221 -7.48 31.11 4.30
N THR A 222 -7.98 31.19 5.53
CA THR A 222 -7.26 30.83 6.75
C THR A 222 -7.17 29.32 6.97
N THR A 223 -7.92 28.48 6.26
CA THR A 223 -7.83 27.00 6.37
C THR A 223 -6.62 26.44 5.65
N LEU A 224 -5.89 27.20 4.86
CA LEU A 224 -4.67 26.83 4.14
C LEU A 224 -4.77 25.50 3.37
N ASN A 225 -5.95 25.17 2.85
CA ASN A 225 -6.13 23.94 2.08
C ASN A 225 -5.44 24.02 0.72
N GLY A 226 -5.16 22.87 0.15
CA GLY A 226 -4.56 22.73 -1.18
C GLY A 226 -4.84 21.37 -1.79
N PRO A 227 -4.54 21.14 -3.07
CA PRO A 227 -4.65 19.81 -3.65
C PRO A 227 -3.69 18.86 -2.93
N THR A 228 -4.11 17.62 -2.72
CA THR A 228 -3.27 16.60 -2.11
C THR A 228 -2.13 16.18 -3.02
N SER A 229 -2.39 16.19 -4.34
CA SER A 229 -1.42 15.82 -5.37
C SER A 229 -1.57 16.69 -6.61
N ILE A 230 -0.47 16.79 -7.35
CA ILE A 230 -0.35 17.56 -8.60
C ILE A 230 0.28 16.67 -9.68
N VAL A 231 -0.10 16.86 -10.94
CA VAL A 231 0.44 16.07 -12.05
C VAL A 231 1.94 16.27 -12.16
N ASP A 232 2.70 15.17 -12.12
CA ASP A 232 4.14 15.19 -12.33
C ASP A 232 4.50 15.42 -13.79
N GLN A 233 5.55 16.18 -14.06
CA GLN A 233 6.02 16.47 -15.42
C GLN A 233 6.44 15.23 -16.22
N ASN A 234 6.75 14.11 -15.56
CA ASN A 234 7.15 12.85 -16.17
C ASN A 234 6.03 11.78 -16.10
N ALA A 235 4.81 12.15 -15.74
CA ALA A 235 3.68 11.22 -15.60
C ALA A 235 3.37 10.41 -16.87
N GLY A 236 3.83 10.86 -18.03
CA GLY A 236 3.72 10.12 -19.29
C GLY A 236 4.85 9.09 -19.54
N ARG A 237 5.73 8.84 -18.56
CA ARG A 237 6.78 7.84 -18.67
C ARG A 237 6.28 6.50 -18.13
N PRO A 238 6.15 5.45 -18.98
CA PRO A 238 5.67 4.14 -18.55
C PRO A 238 6.71 3.43 -17.68
N ALA A 239 6.26 2.63 -16.73
CA ALA A 239 7.14 1.75 -15.98
C ALA A 239 7.82 0.75 -16.92
N ARG A 240 9.12 0.57 -16.73
CA ARG A 240 9.94 -0.33 -17.53
C ARG A 240 10.40 -1.52 -16.70
N GLN A 241 10.18 -2.70 -17.21
CA GLN A 241 10.60 -3.96 -16.62
C GLN A 241 11.58 -4.68 -17.56
N THR A 242 12.80 -4.87 -17.10
CA THR A 242 13.80 -5.69 -17.77
C THR A 242 13.85 -7.04 -17.08
N GLN A 243 13.66 -8.12 -17.82
CA GLN A 243 13.63 -9.48 -17.28
C GLN A 243 14.51 -10.40 -18.07
N TRP A 244 15.10 -11.39 -17.40
CA TRP A 244 15.92 -12.41 -18.01
C TRP A 244 15.80 -13.72 -17.26
N SER A 245 16.05 -14.81 -17.96
CA SER A 245 16.09 -16.14 -17.39
C SER A 245 17.13 -17.00 -18.09
N ALA A 246 17.70 -17.95 -17.35
CA ALA A 246 18.54 -19.00 -17.90
C ALA A 246 18.28 -20.28 -17.13
N GLY A 247 18.04 -21.40 -17.82
CA GLY A 247 17.67 -22.64 -17.17
C GLY A 247 17.96 -23.88 -18.00
N ILE A 248 17.93 -25.01 -17.32
CA ILE A 248 18.14 -26.35 -17.90
C ILE A 248 16.89 -27.17 -17.59
N GLN A 249 16.32 -27.73 -18.65
CA GLN A 249 15.24 -28.71 -18.57
C GLN A 249 15.78 -30.09 -18.98
N ARG A 250 15.56 -31.09 -18.10
CA ARG A 250 16.05 -32.44 -18.35
C ARG A 250 15.03 -33.50 -17.99
N GLU A 251 14.84 -34.46 -18.89
CA GLU A 251 14.15 -35.69 -18.57
C GLU A 251 15.10 -36.60 -17.78
N ILE A 252 14.85 -36.74 -16.46
CA ILE A 252 15.71 -37.52 -15.54
C ILE A 252 15.48 -39.01 -15.72
N VAL A 253 14.20 -39.40 -15.70
CA VAL A 253 13.72 -40.73 -16.05
C VAL A 253 12.49 -40.59 -16.92
N SER A 254 12.06 -41.67 -17.56
CA SER A 254 10.88 -41.65 -18.41
C SER A 254 9.68 -40.99 -17.70
N ASN A 255 9.04 -40.03 -18.36
CA ASN A 255 7.91 -39.26 -17.85
C ASN A 255 8.19 -38.32 -16.63
N VAL A 256 9.47 -38.12 -16.23
CA VAL A 256 9.84 -37.18 -15.17
C VAL A 256 10.80 -36.14 -15.73
N VAL A 257 10.36 -34.90 -15.73
CA VAL A 257 11.13 -33.74 -16.19
C VAL A 257 11.47 -32.85 -15.01
N LEU A 258 12.75 -32.50 -14.89
CA LEU A 258 13.26 -31.47 -13.99
C LEU A 258 13.56 -30.21 -14.81
N ASP A 259 13.08 -29.07 -14.35
CA ASP A 259 13.40 -27.74 -14.87
C ASP A 259 14.01 -26.92 -13.75
N VAL A 260 15.19 -26.36 -13.95
CA VAL A 260 15.88 -25.47 -13.00
C VAL A 260 16.28 -24.20 -13.74
N ALA A 261 15.85 -23.06 -13.24
CA ALA A 261 16.13 -21.78 -13.87
C ALA A 261 16.51 -20.71 -12.84
N TYR A 262 17.44 -19.87 -13.20
CA TYR A 262 17.61 -18.55 -12.61
C TYR A 262 16.71 -17.56 -13.33
N VAL A 263 15.97 -16.73 -12.59
CA VAL A 263 15.10 -15.67 -13.13
C VAL A 263 15.43 -14.37 -12.43
N GLY A 264 15.74 -13.35 -13.22
CA GLY A 264 16.01 -12.00 -12.73
C GLY A 264 15.07 -10.97 -13.35
N ASN A 265 14.78 -9.92 -12.59
CA ASN A 265 13.96 -8.81 -13.03
C ASN A 265 14.44 -7.50 -12.40
N ARG A 266 14.39 -6.41 -13.17
CA ARG A 266 14.67 -5.05 -12.71
C ARG A 266 13.59 -4.12 -13.25
N GLY A 267 12.85 -3.54 -12.31
CA GLY A 267 11.84 -2.52 -12.60
C GLY A 267 12.39 -1.12 -12.36
N ALA A 268 12.06 -0.22 -13.26
CA ALA A 268 12.37 1.20 -13.15
C ALA A 268 11.14 2.02 -13.57
N TRP A 269 11.04 3.24 -13.03
CA TRP A 269 9.96 4.17 -13.36
C TRP A 269 8.57 3.70 -12.91
N TRP A 270 8.52 2.84 -11.88
CA TRP A 270 7.26 2.54 -11.23
C TRP A 270 6.69 3.79 -10.59
N LEU A 271 5.38 3.92 -10.58
CA LEU A 271 4.73 5.08 -10.01
C LEU A 271 5.01 5.17 -8.51
N SER A 272 5.37 6.36 -8.06
CA SER A 272 5.64 6.67 -6.65
C SER A 272 5.19 8.09 -6.34
N SER A 273 4.21 8.24 -5.46
CA SER A 273 3.78 9.54 -4.93
C SER A 273 4.39 9.85 -3.56
N ILE A 274 5.19 8.92 -3.02
CA ILE A 274 5.66 8.97 -1.63
C ILE A 274 7.12 9.43 -1.48
N LEU A 275 7.90 9.44 -2.57
CA LEU A 275 9.31 9.81 -2.53
C LEU A 275 9.53 11.32 -2.51
N ASP A 276 8.56 12.11 -2.92
CA ASP A 276 8.65 13.57 -2.94
C ASP A 276 7.49 14.26 -2.23
N ASN A 277 7.78 15.45 -1.72
CA ASN A 277 6.82 16.39 -1.16
C ASN A 277 7.32 17.81 -1.44
N TYR A 278 6.74 18.45 -2.45
CA TYR A 278 7.17 19.78 -2.91
C TYR A 278 6.91 20.90 -1.90
N ASN A 279 6.13 20.62 -0.86
CA ASN A 279 5.82 21.59 0.18
C ASN A 279 6.32 21.16 1.58
N ALA A 280 7.29 20.25 1.65
CA ALA A 280 7.95 19.91 2.92
C ALA A 280 9.03 20.92 3.28
N LEU A 281 9.22 21.16 4.57
CA LEU A 281 10.42 21.84 5.07
C LEU A 281 11.62 20.90 4.93
N THR A 282 12.75 21.46 4.54
CA THR A 282 14.02 20.76 4.48
C THR A 282 15.01 21.36 5.47
N PRO A 283 16.03 20.61 5.93
CA PRO A 283 17.10 21.18 6.74
C PRO A 283 17.79 22.38 6.08
N GLN A 284 17.87 22.43 4.76
CA GLN A 284 18.44 23.54 3.99
C GLN A 284 17.56 24.80 4.11
N ILE A 285 16.22 24.65 4.04
CA ILE A 285 15.28 25.75 4.24
C ILE A 285 15.41 26.26 5.69
N LEU A 286 15.46 25.38 6.68
CA LEU A 286 15.63 25.76 8.08
C LEU A 286 16.95 26.53 8.29
N ALA A 287 18.05 26.01 7.73
CA ALA A 287 19.37 26.69 7.81
C ALA A 287 19.37 28.08 7.18
N HIS A 288 18.63 28.29 6.07
CA HIS A 288 18.44 29.59 5.45
C HIS A 288 17.81 30.60 6.44
N TYR A 289 16.88 30.12 7.27
CA TYR A 289 16.29 30.94 8.34
C TYR A 289 17.08 30.89 9.65
N GLY A 290 18.30 30.33 9.66
CA GLY A 290 19.12 30.20 10.87
C GLY A 290 18.49 29.34 11.95
N LEU A 291 17.77 28.29 11.53
CA LEU A 291 17.16 27.30 12.40
C LEU A 291 17.82 25.92 12.19
N ASP A 292 17.96 25.18 13.27
CA ASP A 292 18.45 23.80 13.26
C ASP A 292 17.40 22.86 13.89
N ILE A 293 16.95 21.86 13.16
CA ILE A 293 15.99 20.88 13.64
C ILE A 293 16.50 20.10 14.87
N ASN A 294 17.81 20.03 15.05
CA ASN A 294 18.43 19.37 16.22
C ASN A 294 18.39 20.23 17.48
N ASN A 295 18.15 21.54 17.36
CA ASN A 295 18.07 22.47 18.49
C ASN A 295 16.66 22.44 19.12
N PRO A 296 16.50 22.11 20.43
CA PRO A 296 15.20 22.09 21.10
C PRO A 296 14.46 23.44 21.06
N ASN A 297 15.17 24.56 21.16
CA ASN A 297 14.59 25.91 21.13
C ASN A 297 14.02 26.23 19.75
N ASP A 298 14.72 25.84 18.68
CA ASP A 298 14.26 26.04 17.31
C ASP A 298 13.04 25.16 17.02
N ARG A 299 13.00 23.91 17.54
CA ARG A 299 11.80 23.06 17.46
C ARG A 299 10.60 23.66 18.18
N ALA A 300 10.83 24.26 19.37
CA ALA A 300 9.77 24.96 20.09
C ALA A 300 9.23 26.15 19.29
N THR A 301 10.12 26.95 18.71
CA THR A 301 9.79 28.06 17.81
C THR A 301 8.98 27.58 16.60
N LEU A 302 9.41 26.50 15.94
CA LEU A 302 8.71 25.94 14.77
C LEU A 302 7.27 25.49 15.08
N ARG A 303 7.02 24.99 16.29
CA ARG A 303 5.68 24.58 16.75
C ARG A 303 4.80 25.74 17.17
N ALA A 304 5.38 26.86 17.51
CA ALA A 304 4.63 28.01 18.03
C ALA A 304 3.70 28.58 16.96
N PRO A 305 2.46 29.01 17.32
CA PRO A 305 1.64 29.84 16.45
C PRO A 305 2.40 31.13 16.10
N ILE A 306 2.39 31.52 14.80
CA ILE A 306 3.20 32.67 14.34
C ILE A 306 2.76 34.00 14.97
N GLY A 307 1.49 34.11 15.41
CA GLY A 307 1.00 35.27 16.15
C GLY A 307 1.40 35.32 17.62
N SER A 308 1.95 34.23 18.19
CA SER A 308 2.30 34.14 19.60
C SER A 308 3.70 34.66 19.91
N THR A 309 3.94 35.08 21.17
CA THR A 309 5.26 35.46 21.66
C THR A 309 6.27 34.32 21.61
N ALA A 310 5.80 33.07 21.69
CA ALA A 310 6.63 31.87 21.58
C ALA A 310 7.26 31.68 20.19
N ALA A 311 6.74 32.35 19.15
CA ALA A 311 7.36 32.40 17.82
C ALA A 311 8.67 33.20 17.79
N GLY A 312 8.99 33.95 18.86
CA GLY A 312 10.23 34.71 18.97
C GLY A 312 10.39 35.72 17.84
N ARG A 313 11.53 35.69 17.15
CA ARG A 313 11.82 36.61 16.01
C ARG A 313 10.85 36.45 14.84
N PHE A 314 10.09 35.34 14.72
CA PHE A 314 9.11 35.15 13.67
C PHE A 314 7.72 35.67 14.05
N GLN A 315 7.52 36.17 15.26
CA GLN A 315 6.23 36.70 15.70
C GLN A 315 5.69 37.75 14.71
N ASN A 316 4.49 37.49 14.18
CA ASN A 316 3.80 38.34 13.19
C ASN A 316 4.56 38.56 11.87
N GLN A 317 5.63 37.78 11.58
CA GLN A 317 6.29 37.81 10.28
C GLN A 317 5.54 36.92 9.29
N LEU A 318 4.44 37.43 8.78
CA LEU A 318 3.52 36.65 7.93
C LEU A 318 4.11 36.55 6.51
N PRO A 319 4.01 35.34 5.87
CA PRO A 319 4.48 35.16 4.49
C PRO A 319 3.66 36.00 3.48
N TYR A 320 2.40 36.28 3.79
CA TYR A 320 1.52 37.16 3.03
C TYR A 320 0.44 37.77 3.93
N ALA A 321 -0.20 38.83 3.47
CA ALA A 321 -1.30 39.49 4.18
C ALA A 321 -2.52 38.54 4.28
N GLY A 322 -3.04 38.36 5.49
CA GLY A 322 -4.17 37.45 5.75
C GLY A 322 -3.75 36.01 6.09
N PHE A 323 -2.46 35.72 6.18
CA PHE A 323 -1.99 34.43 6.69
C PHE A 323 -2.47 34.23 8.15
N PRO A 324 -2.99 33.04 8.53
CA PRO A 324 -3.58 32.84 9.85
C PRO A 324 -2.53 32.92 10.97
N LEU A 325 -2.77 33.77 11.95
CA LEU A 325 -1.90 33.94 13.13
C LEU A 325 -1.81 32.66 14.00
N THR A 326 -2.78 31.76 13.88
CA THR A 326 -2.84 30.45 14.56
C THR A 326 -1.99 29.38 13.87
N ALA A 327 -1.59 29.61 12.63
CA ALA A 327 -0.69 28.70 11.92
C ALA A 327 0.71 28.70 12.56
N THR A 328 1.37 27.55 12.52
CA THR A 328 2.71 27.41 13.12
C THR A 328 3.78 28.15 12.30
N VAL A 329 4.87 28.52 12.95
CA VAL A 329 6.07 29.03 12.25
C VAL A 329 6.53 28.02 11.19
N ALA A 330 6.51 26.71 11.50
CA ALA A 330 6.83 25.67 10.53
C ALA A 330 5.95 25.77 9.26
N GLN A 331 4.65 26.00 9.40
CA GLN A 331 3.76 26.21 8.25
C GLN A 331 4.11 27.47 7.46
N ALA A 332 4.44 28.55 8.15
CA ALA A 332 4.81 29.83 7.52
C ALA A 332 6.12 29.77 6.72
N LEU A 333 7.05 28.89 7.10
CA LEU A 333 8.34 28.71 6.43
C LEU A 333 8.35 27.68 5.31
N ARG A 334 7.22 27.03 5.00
CA ARG A 334 7.10 26.12 3.87
C ARG A 334 7.36 26.83 2.54
N PRO A 335 7.79 26.10 1.49
CA PRO A 335 7.92 26.67 0.14
C PRO A 335 6.63 27.34 -0.36
N PHE A 336 5.48 26.75 -0.04
CA PHE A 336 4.15 27.26 -0.37
C PHE A 336 3.29 27.29 0.89
N PRO A 337 3.46 28.30 1.76
CA PRO A 337 2.83 28.36 3.08
C PRO A 337 1.30 28.42 3.02
N GLN A 338 0.74 28.87 1.89
CA GLN A 338 -0.70 28.91 1.62
C GLN A 338 -1.36 27.52 1.53
N PHE A 339 -0.56 26.46 1.39
CA PHE A 339 -1.07 25.09 1.32
C PHE A 339 -0.66 24.26 2.53
N SER A 340 -1.62 23.67 3.23
CA SER A 340 -1.34 22.72 4.31
C SER A 340 -0.97 21.32 3.78
N SER A 341 -1.30 21.01 2.51
CA SER A 341 -0.95 19.75 1.86
C SER A 341 0.52 19.66 1.48
N GLY A 342 0.99 18.44 1.22
CA GLY A 342 2.37 18.17 0.78
C GLY A 342 2.63 18.49 -0.69
N LEU A 343 1.61 18.67 -1.51
CA LEU A 343 1.72 18.79 -2.97
C LEU A 343 2.53 17.61 -3.55
N THR A 344 2.09 16.40 -3.27
CA THR A 344 2.78 15.18 -3.72
C THR A 344 2.65 14.99 -5.23
N PRO A 345 3.69 14.49 -5.93
CA PRO A 345 3.62 14.28 -7.36
C PRO A 345 2.67 13.13 -7.71
N LEU A 346 1.67 13.41 -8.54
CA LEU A 346 0.78 12.40 -9.08
C LEU A 346 1.46 11.71 -10.27
N TRP A 347 1.54 10.38 -10.22
CA TRP A 347 2.12 9.54 -11.27
C TRP A 347 3.61 9.77 -11.54
N ALA A 348 4.37 10.20 -10.54
CA ALA A 348 5.82 10.33 -10.67
C ALA A 348 6.48 8.96 -10.92
N PRO A 349 7.28 8.80 -11.99
CA PRO A 349 7.92 7.51 -12.35
C PRO A 349 9.25 7.33 -11.60
N GLU A 350 9.22 7.24 -10.28
CA GLU A 350 10.42 7.28 -9.43
C GLU A 350 10.75 5.95 -8.76
N GLY A 351 9.77 5.06 -8.69
CA GLY A 351 9.89 3.77 -8.01
C GLY A 351 10.80 2.79 -8.76
N ARG A 352 11.40 1.87 -8.01
CA ARG A 352 12.28 0.81 -8.53
C ARG A 352 12.00 -0.52 -7.85
N THR A 353 12.22 -1.62 -8.58
CA THR A 353 12.11 -2.99 -8.06
C THR A 353 13.28 -3.85 -8.50
N TRP A 354 13.64 -4.83 -7.68
CA TRP A 354 14.66 -5.84 -7.95
C TRP A 354 14.13 -7.20 -7.55
N TYR A 355 14.28 -8.17 -8.44
CA TYR A 355 13.91 -9.54 -8.19
C TYR A 355 14.98 -10.48 -8.72
N ASP A 356 15.40 -11.43 -7.91
CA ASP A 356 16.30 -12.51 -8.26
C ASP A 356 15.79 -13.81 -7.65
N SER A 357 15.74 -14.90 -8.42
CA SER A 357 15.25 -16.19 -7.94
C SER A 357 15.93 -17.38 -8.59
N LEU A 358 16.04 -18.44 -7.82
CA LEU A 358 16.24 -19.81 -8.29
C LEU A 358 14.86 -20.50 -8.27
N GLN A 359 14.44 -21.03 -9.41
CA GLN A 359 13.19 -21.75 -9.57
C GLN A 359 13.50 -23.19 -9.99
N ALA A 360 12.86 -24.15 -9.33
CA ALA A 360 12.97 -25.57 -9.70
C ALA A 360 11.56 -26.15 -9.84
N LYS A 361 11.32 -26.89 -10.91
CA LYS A 361 10.07 -27.58 -11.16
C LYS A 361 10.33 -29.03 -11.52
N VAL A 362 9.61 -29.95 -10.88
CA VAL A 362 9.55 -31.37 -11.23
C VAL A 362 8.17 -31.67 -11.75
N THR A 363 8.08 -32.14 -12.98
CA THR A 363 6.81 -32.59 -13.58
C THR A 363 6.88 -34.08 -13.86
N LYS A 364 6.03 -34.84 -13.22
CA LYS A 364 5.78 -36.25 -13.58
C LYS A 364 4.51 -36.33 -14.42
N ARG A 365 4.68 -36.68 -15.69
CA ARG A 365 3.54 -36.92 -16.61
C ARG A 365 2.79 -38.18 -16.19
N TYR A 366 1.54 -38.28 -16.60
CA TYR A 366 0.71 -39.41 -16.25
C TYR A 366 1.38 -40.73 -16.58
N SER A 367 1.68 -41.50 -15.56
CA SER A 367 2.09 -42.91 -15.67
C SER A 367 1.85 -43.61 -14.32
N HIS A 368 1.46 -44.87 -14.38
CA HIS A 368 1.12 -45.68 -13.18
C HIS A 368 0.08 -44.98 -12.28
N GLY A 369 -0.91 -44.30 -12.88
CA GLY A 369 -1.98 -43.61 -12.16
C GLY A 369 -1.61 -42.24 -11.55
N LEU A 370 -0.35 -41.83 -11.61
CA LEU A 370 0.12 -40.59 -10.94
C LEU A 370 0.48 -39.50 -11.94
N ILE A 371 -0.06 -38.30 -11.69
CA ILE A 371 0.44 -37.00 -12.19
C ILE A 371 0.96 -36.22 -10.98
N LEU A 372 2.12 -35.61 -11.09
CA LEU A 372 2.69 -34.77 -10.04
C LEU A 372 3.39 -33.56 -10.66
N ASP A 373 3.11 -32.38 -10.13
CA ASP A 373 3.86 -31.16 -10.32
C ASP A 373 4.36 -30.68 -8.96
N TYR A 374 5.64 -30.44 -8.85
CA TYR A 374 6.29 -29.81 -7.70
C TYR A 374 7.01 -28.55 -8.20
N ALA A 375 6.70 -27.41 -7.61
CA ALA A 375 7.38 -26.15 -7.88
C ALA A 375 8.01 -25.60 -6.61
N PHE A 376 9.26 -25.19 -6.71
CA PHE A 376 10.04 -24.57 -5.65
C PHE A 376 10.63 -23.27 -6.16
N THR A 377 10.50 -22.19 -5.37
CA THR A 377 11.10 -20.91 -5.64
C THR A 377 11.86 -20.42 -4.41
N TRP A 378 13.12 -20.05 -4.62
CA TRP A 378 13.91 -19.31 -3.67
C TRP A 378 14.23 -17.95 -4.28
N ALA A 379 13.69 -16.87 -3.67
CA ALA A 379 13.71 -15.54 -4.25
C ALA A 379 14.11 -14.47 -3.25
N ARG A 380 14.66 -13.38 -3.79
CA ARG A 380 14.80 -12.09 -3.11
C ARG A 380 14.11 -11.02 -3.94
N GLU A 381 13.20 -10.31 -3.30
CA GLU A 381 12.45 -9.21 -3.89
C GLU A 381 12.68 -7.95 -3.07
N GLU A 382 13.09 -6.88 -3.74
CA GLU A 382 13.35 -5.57 -3.12
C GLU A 382 12.60 -4.46 -3.89
N GLN A 383 12.29 -3.40 -3.18
CA GLN A 383 11.62 -2.23 -3.74
C GLN A 383 12.20 -0.93 -3.18
N LEU A 384 11.93 0.17 -3.88
CA LEU A 384 12.22 1.55 -3.47
C LEU A 384 11.04 2.43 -3.90
N GLY A 385 10.26 2.90 -2.94
CA GLY A 385 9.19 3.86 -3.15
C GLY A 385 7.97 3.38 -3.95
N VAL A 386 7.84 2.06 -4.19
CA VAL A 386 6.69 1.49 -4.93
C VAL A 386 5.51 1.24 -3.99
N GLU A 387 5.78 0.82 -2.77
CA GLU A 387 4.75 0.48 -1.79
C GLU A 387 4.46 1.68 -0.88
N ALA A 388 3.18 1.97 -0.68
CA ALA A 388 2.74 3.06 0.20
C ALA A 388 3.25 2.87 1.63
N GLY A 389 3.62 3.98 2.29
CA GLY A 389 4.07 3.99 3.67
C GLY A 389 5.49 3.44 3.89
N THR A 390 6.27 3.19 2.83
CA THR A 390 7.61 2.59 2.93
C THR A 390 8.75 3.60 2.85
N VAL A 391 8.48 4.89 2.97
CA VAL A 391 9.51 5.94 2.96
C VAL A 391 9.78 6.42 4.37
N ASN A 392 11.05 6.29 4.79
CA ASN A 392 11.57 6.81 6.05
C ASN A 392 12.17 8.21 5.86
N ASP A 393 13.26 8.29 5.09
CA ASP A 393 13.95 9.56 4.80
C ASP A 393 13.93 9.82 3.30
N TYR A 394 13.17 10.81 2.85
CA TYR A 394 13.08 11.17 1.43
C TYR A 394 14.35 11.87 0.90
N GLN A 395 15.16 12.46 1.76
CA GLN A 395 16.43 13.07 1.38
C GLN A 395 17.53 12.02 1.14
N ASN A 396 17.43 10.89 1.84
CA ASN A 396 18.29 9.73 1.63
C ASN A 396 17.51 8.59 0.96
N ARG A 397 17.25 8.73 -0.34
CA ARG A 397 16.43 7.78 -1.11
C ARG A 397 16.87 6.32 -0.93
N MET A 398 18.18 6.05 -0.87
CA MET A 398 18.68 4.68 -0.79
C MET A 398 18.45 4.02 0.57
N GLN A 399 18.26 4.78 1.63
CA GLN A 399 17.84 4.25 2.94
C GLN A 399 16.46 3.60 2.88
N ASN A 400 15.61 4.03 1.94
CA ASN A 400 14.27 3.50 1.76
C ASN A 400 14.24 2.21 0.93
N LYS A 401 15.39 1.75 0.40
CA LYS A 401 15.48 0.46 -0.28
C LYS A 401 15.31 -0.66 0.75
N SER A 402 14.31 -1.50 0.56
CA SER A 402 14.00 -2.63 1.43
C SER A 402 13.51 -3.83 0.63
N ILE A 403 13.37 -4.98 1.29
CA ILE A 403 12.57 -6.06 0.69
C ILE A 403 11.14 -5.55 0.49
N SER A 404 10.42 -6.13 -0.49
CA SER A 404 9.00 -5.87 -0.71
C SER A 404 8.15 -6.43 0.44
N GLY A 405 7.06 -5.75 0.80
CA GLY A 405 6.06 -6.24 1.76
C GLY A 405 5.35 -7.53 1.30
N PHE A 406 5.46 -7.87 0.03
CA PHE A 406 4.95 -9.12 -0.57
C PHE A 406 6.01 -10.22 -0.67
N SER A 407 7.26 -9.93 -0.30
CA SER A 407 8.39 -10.84 -0.43
C SER A 407 8.19 -12.13 0.36
N ARG A 408 8.28 -13.26 -0.35
CA ARG A 408 8.32 -14.61 0.22
C ARG A 408 9.58 -15.31 -0.28
N PRO A 409 10.67 -15.34 0.51
CA PRO A 409 11.94 -15.92 0.09
C PRO A 409 11.84 -17.37 -0.37
N ILE A 410 10.98 -18.15 0.25
CA ILE A 410 10.77 -19.56 -0.09
C ILE A 410 9.30 -19.80 -0.33
N VAL A 411 8.98 -20.37 -1.49
CA VAL A 411 7.65 -20.87 -1.84
C VAL A 411 7.79 -22.27 -2.41
N SER A 412 6.96 -23.19 -1.95
CA SER A 412 6.93 -24.59 -2.38
C SER A 412 5.49 -25.02 -2.61
N VAL A 413 5.18 -25.50 -3.80
CA VAL A 413 3.84 -25.95 -4.17
C VAL A 413 3.90 -27.37 -4.73
N VAL A 414 3.08 -28.24 -4.18
CA VAL A 414 2.86 -29.60 -4.68
C VAL A 414 1.46 -29.70 -5.22
N SER A 415 1.30 -30.16 -6.46
CA SER A 415 0.01 -30.54 -7.03
C SER A 415 0.11 -31.96 -7.52
N ALA A 416 -0.73 -32.84 -7.02
CA ALA A 416 -0.74 -34.24 -7.43
C ALA A 416 -2.16 -34.78 -7.61
N ASN A 417 -2.28 -35.71 -8.54
CA ASN A 417 -3.48 -36.48 -8.72
C ASN A 417 -3.09 -37.96 -8.93
N TYR A 418 -3.59 -38.83 -8.06
CA TYR A 418 -3.30 -40.23 -8.09
C TYR A 418 -4.58 -41.04 -8.22
N VAL A 419 -4.65 -41.86 -9.25
CA VAL A 419 -5.71 -42.85 -9.45
C VAL A 419 -5.20 -44.17 -8.93
N LEU A 420 -5.85 -44.74 -7.92
CA LEU A 420 -5.47 -46.01 -7.33
C LEU A 420 -5.63 -47.14 -8.36
N PRO A 421 -4.60 -47.98 -8.54
CA PRO A 421 -4.68 -49.11 -9.43
C PRO A 421 -5.59 -50.20 -8.86
N LYS A 422 -5.96 -51.09 -9.72
CA LYS A 422 -6.65 -52.32 -9.30
C LYS A 422 -5.68 -53.20 -8.49
N TRP A 423 -5.88 -53.27 -7.18
CA TRP A 423 -5.00 -53.98 -6.25
C TRP A 423 -5.81 -54.71 -5.19
N GLY A 424 -5.33 -55.88 -4.74
CA GLY A 424 -5.90 -56.62 -3.63
C GLY A 424 -5.87 -58.12 -3.82
N PRO A 425 -5.96 -58.91 -2.71
CA PRO A 425 -5.81 -60.36 -2.70
C PRO A 425 -7.02 -61.08 -3.28
N ASN A 426 -8.19 -60.47 -3.34
CA ASN A 426 -9.40 -61.04 -3.90
C ASN A 426 -10.18 -60.06 -4.79
N LYS A 427 -11.12 -60.56 -5.58
CA LYS A 427 -11.89 -59.80 -6.56
C LYS A 427 -12.72 -58.69 -5.88
N ILE A 428 -13.32 -58.95 -4.73
CA ILE A 428 -14.19 -57.99 -4.02
C ILE A 428 -13.37 -56.83 -3.50
N PHE A 429 -12.26 -57.10 -2.83
CA PHE A 429 -11.39 -56.06 -2.31
C PHE A 429 -10.77 -55.19 -3.44
N SER A 430 -10.41 -55.84 -4.53
CA SER A 430 -9.90 -55.15 -5.72
C SER A 430 -10.93 -54.21 -6.35
N GLU A 431 -12.23 -54.60 -6.36
CA GLU A 431 -13.33 -53.75 -6.85
C GLU A 431 -13.60 -52.56 -5.90
N ILE A 432 -13.37 -52.70 -4.60
CA ILE A 432 -13.55 -51.60 -3.63
C ILE A 432 -12.43 -50.56 -3.77
N VAL A 433 -11.18 -50.98 -4.01
CA VAL A 433 -10.00 -50.10 -4.01
C VAL A 433 -9.78 -49.42 -5.36
N ARG A 434 -10.20 -50.01 -6.47
CA ARG A 434 -9.97 -49.45 -7.82
C ARG A 434 -10.70 -48.13 -8.04
N ASP A 435 -10.13 -47.33 -8.94
CA ASP A 435 -10.74 -46.09 -9.47
C ASP A 435 -10.94 -44.97 -8.43
N TRP A 436 -10.37 -45.11 -7.23
CA TRP A 436 -10.28 -43.99 -6.31
C TRP A 436 -9.27 -42.98 -6.81
N THR A 437 -9.64 -41.72 -6.76
CA THR A 437 -8.77 -40.60 -7.12
C THR A 437 -8.46 -39.79 -5.87
N ILE A 438 -7.18 -39.57 -5.63
CA ILE A 438 -6.67 -38.68 -4.59
C ILE A 438 -6.05 -37.50 -5.28
N GLY A 439 -6.65 -36.31 -5.12
CA GLY A 439 -6.11 -35.06 -5.59
C GLY A 439 -5.57 -34.25 -4.42
N THR A 440 -4.47 -33.54 -4.60
CA THR A 440 -3.93 -32.65 -3.57
C THR A 440 -3.28 -31.40 -4.17
N VAL A 441 -3.46 -30.27 -3.47
CA VAL A 441 -2.70 -29.05 -3.69
C VAL A 441 -2.20 -28.57 -2.32
N LEU A 442 -0.89 -28.60 -2.14
CA LEU A 442 -0.22 -28.18 -0.92
C LEU A 442 0.70 -27.00 -1.24
N SER A 443 0.48 -25.87 -0.58
CA SER A 443 1.29 -24.67 -0.75
C SER A 443 1.93 -24.25 0.58
N TYR A 444 3.24 -24.13 0.58
CA TYR A 444 4.06 -23.71 1.72
C TYR A 444 4.88 -22.50 1.34
N GLY A 445 4.96 -21.51 2.22
CA GLY A 445 5.76 -20.32 1.95
C GLY A 445 6.20 -19.61 3.20
N SER A 446 7.24 -18.80 3.06
CA SER A 446 7.66 -17.87 4.11
C SER A 446 6.52 -16.92 4.47
N GLY A 447 6.44 -16.50 5.73
CA GLY A 447 5.52 -15.45 6.16
C GLY A 447 5.81 -14.12 5.44
N LEU A 448 4.80 -13.28 5.29
CA LEU A 448 4.97 -11.93 4.74
C LEU A 448 5.77 -11.05 5.71
N PRO A 449 6.57 -10.10 5.23
CA PRO A 449 7.27 -9.14 6.07
C PRO A 449 6.29 -8.28 6.89
N ILE A 450 6.71 -7.90 8.09
CA ILE A 450 6.03 -6.94 8.93
C ILE A 450 6.65 -5.56 8.67
N LEU A 451 5.83 -4.55 8.43
CA LEU A 451 6.27 -3.17 8.28
C LEU A 451 6.87 -2.67 9.60
N SER A 452 7.99 -1.99 9.53
CA SER A 452 8.59 -1.32 10.69
C SER A 452 7.63 -0.29 11.28
N PRO A 453 7.56 -0.16 12.61
CA PRO A 453 6.63 0.77 13.24
C PRO A 453 6.96 2.23 12.92
N ALA A 454 5.93 3.02 12.62
CA ALA A 454 6.06 4.45 12.40
C ALA A 454 6.35 5.18 13.72
N SER A 455 7.30 6.11 13.69
CA SER A 455 7.67 6.91 14.85
C SER A 455 6.52 7.82 15.30
N THR A 456 6.44 8.03 16.61
CA THR A 456 5.53 8.99 17.24
C THR A 456 6.21 10.32 17.60
N ASN A 457 7.44 10.54 17.14
CA ASN A 457 8.13 11.81 17.37
C ASN A 457 7.48 12.96 16.55
N ASN A 458 7.92 14.18 16.82
CA ASN A 458 7.31 15.36 16.22
C ASN A 458 7.84 15.71 14.81
N LEU A 459 8.60 14.82 14.16
CA LEU A 459 9.18 15.14 12.84
C LEU A 459 8.11 15.42 11.78
N SER A 460 6.99 14.68 11.81
CA SER A 460 5.88 14.93 10.89
C SER A 460 5.24 16.29 11.06
N THR A 461 5.17 16.80 12.27
CA THR A 461 4.64 18.15 12.59
C THR A 461 5.64 19.25 12.26
N LEU A 462 6.94 18.99 12.39
CA LEU A 462 7.99 19.96 12.17
C LEU A 462 8.41 20.09 10.71
N LEU A 463 8.57 18.95 10.04
CA LEU A 463 9.04 18.88 8.64
C LEU A 463 7.98 18.36 7.67
N PHE A 464 6.77 18.03 8.16
CA PHE A 464 5.66 17.46 7.38
C PHE A 464 6.00 16.13 6.71
N ARG A 465 6.84 15.33 7.39
CA ARG A 465 7.27 14.00 6.94
C ARG A 465 7.25 12.99 8.09
N PRO A 466 6.66 11.80 7.90
CA PRO A 466 6.77 10.73 8.88
C PRO A 466 8.18 10.11 8.85
N THR A 467 8.52 9.41 9.91
CA THR A 467 9.71 8.58 10.00
C THR A 467 9.40 7.28 10.75
N PHE A 468 10.26 6.28 10.67
CA PHE A 468 10.13 5.03 11.44
C PHE A 468 10.81 5.14 12.81
N PHE A 469 10.59 4.13 13.64
CA PHE A 469 11.39 3.90 14.83
C PHE A 469 12.85 3.60 14.46
N ASN A 470 13.76 3.72 15.43
CA ASN A 470 15.10 3.15 15.32
C ASN A 470 15.02 1.64 15.58
N ARG A 471 15.75 0.85 14.79
CA ARG A 471 16.01 -0.54 15.11
C ARG A 471 17.14 -0.63 16.14
N VAL A 472 16.91 -1.28 17.29
CA VAL A 472 17.92 -1.48 18.33
C VAL A 472 18.76 -2.71 17.95
N PRO A 473 20.05 -2.55 17.59
CA PRO A 473 20.91 -3.66 17.21
C PRO A 473 21.04 -4.69 18.32
N GLY A 474 21.13 -5.98 17.95
CA GLY A 474 21.33 -7.09 18.89
C GLY A 474 20.09 -7.51 19.68
N VAL A 475 19.04 -6.72 19.74
CA VAL A 475 17.80 -7.08 20.45
C VAL A 475 16.91 -7.94 19.54
N PRO A 476 16.41 -9.12 19.99
CA PRO A 476 15.51 -9.95 19.22
C PRO A 476 14.21 -9.22 18.85
N LEU A 477 13.73 -9.43 17.63
CA LEU A 477 12.46 -8.83 17.13
C LEU A 477 11.22 -9.51 17.73
N TYR A 478 11.37 -10.73 18.20
CA TYR A 478 10.29 -11.54 18.75
C TYR A 478 10.56 -11.92 20.20
N LEU A 479 9.49 -11.98 20.98
CA LEU A 479 9.46 -12.59 22.30
C LEU A 479 9.14 -14.08 22.21
N GLN A 480 8.37 -14.48 21.19
CA GLN A 480 7.93 -15.85 20.94
C GLN A 480 8.13 -16.22 19.46
N ASN A 481 8.41 -17.49 19.19
CA ASN A 481 8.47 -17.98 17.81
C ASN A 481 7.06 -18.14 17.23
N LEU A 482 6.67 -17.29 16.30
CA LEU A 482 5.35 -17.33 15.66
C LEU A 482 5.01 -18.68 14.99
N ASN A 483 6.02 -19.49 14.66
CA ASN A 483 5.83 -20.75 13.94
C ASN A 483 5.95 -21.99 14.87
N CYS A 484 5.93 -21.81 16.19
CA CYS A 484 6.05 -22.94 17.11
C CYS A 484 4.72 -23.69 17.37
N HIS A 485 3.59 -23.08 17.00
CA HIS A 485 2.25 -23.56 17.38
C HIS A 485 2.09 -23.75 18.91
N CYS A 486 2.81 -22.97 19.70
CA CYS A 486 2.90 -23.08 21.16
C CYS A 486 2.52 -21.77 21.87
N ILE A 487 2.05 -20.74 21.15
CA ILE A 487 1.71 -19.43 21.66
C ILE A 487 0.31 -19.47 22.30
N ASP A 488 0.21 -18.98 23.52
CA ASP A 488 -1.07 -18.62 24.15
C ASP A 488 -1.33 -17.12 23.91
N PRO A 489 -2.17 -16.74 22.93
CA PRO A 489 -2.41 -15.36 22.58
C PRO A 489 -3.17 -14.58 23.69
N THR A 490 -3.75 -15.28 24.65
CA THR A 490 -4.44 -14.66 25.79
C THR A 490 -3.47 -14.17 26.87
N LYS A 491 -2.21 -14.66 26.85
CA LYS A 491 -1.22 -14.40 27.90
C LYS A 491 0.12 -13.87 27.38
N GLN A 492 0.40 -14.04 26.09
CA GLN A 492 1.73 -13.80 25.53
C GLN A 492 1.69 -12.77 24.40
N LEU A 493 2.52 -11.73 24.51
CA LEU A 493 2.88 -10.88 23.37
C LEU A 493 3.97 -11.57 22.56
N VAL A 494 3.91 -11.44 21.24
CA VAL A 494 4.84 -12.16 20.35
C VAL A 494 5.95 -11.29 19.78
N LEU A 495 5.73 -9.98 19.63
CA LEU A 495 6.74 -9.04 19.15
C LEU A 495 7.42 -8.34 20.33
N ASN A 496 8.71 -8.04 20.16
CA ASN A 496 9.51 -7.44 21.20
C ASN A 496 9.53 -5.90 21.05
N PRO A 497 8.88 -5.13 21.94
CA PRO A 497 8.92 -3.67 21.88
C PRO A 497 10.33 -3.11 22.13
N ALA A 498 11.17 -3.79 22.94
CA ALA A 498 12.55 -3.36 23.21
C ALA A 498 13.45 -3.40 21.97
N ALA A 499 13.04 -4.09 20.90
CA ALA A 499 13.73 -4.09 19.62
C ALA A 499 13.65 -2.75 18.88
N TRP A 500 12.87 -1.83 19.38
CA TRP A 500 12.56 -0.55 18.76
C TRP A 500 12.74 0.60 19.78
N SER A 501 13.37 1.69 19.38
CA SER A 501 13.42 2.92 20.16
C SER A 501 12.86 4.08 19.34
N ASN A 502 12.04 4.90 19.96
CA ASN A 502 11.54 6.09 19.27
C ASN A 502 12.71 7.07 19.04
N PRO A 503 12.96 7.55 17.81
CA PRO A 503 13.96 8.58 17.61
C PRO A 503 13.57 9.84 18.40
N GLY A 504 14.57 10.57 18.85
CA GLY A 504 14.36 11.83 19.54
C GLY A 504 13.60 12.84 18.65
N ASP A 505 13.03 13.85 19.27
CA ASP A 505 12.37 14.94 18.55
C ASP A 505 13.29 15.55 17.48
N GLY A 506 12.74 15.70 16.27
CA GLY A 506 13.47 16.25 15.13
C GLY A 506 14.46 15.27 14.47
N GLN A 507 14.54 14.03 14.94
CA GLN A 507 15.46 13.02 14.42
C GLN A 507 14.75 12.07 13.45
N TRP A 508 15.47 11.70 12.39
CA TRP A 508 15.04 10.62 11.50
C TRP A 508 15.31 9.27 12.14
N GLY A 509 14.36 8.35 12.02
CA GLY A 509 14.57 6.97 12.43
C GLY A 509 15.50 6.23 11.49
N THR A 510 16.10 5.15 12.00
CA THR A 510 17.09 4.37 11.26
C THR A 510 16.55 3.06 10.69
N ALA A 511 15.30 2.69 11.03
CA ALA A 511 14.75 1.43 10.56
C ALA A 511 14.50 1.45 9.04
N ALA A 512 14.85 0.35 8.39
CA ALA A 512 14.37 0.07 7.04
C ALA A 512 12.85 -0.23 7.09
N PRO A 513 12.09 0.02 6.00
CA PRO A 513 10.68 -0.31 5.95
C PRO A 513 10.37 -1.76 6.31
N TYR A 514 11.15 -2.71 5.80
CA TYR A 514 11.01 -4.14 6.05
C TYR A 514 12.35 -4.82 6.30
N TYR A 515 12.33 -5.83 7.18
CA TYR A 515 13.48 -6.70 7.45
C TYR A 515 13.18 -8.14 7.06
N ASN A 516 14.18 -8.84 6.52
CA ASN A 516 14.00 -10.22 6.06
C ASN A 516 13.67 -11.20 7.21
N ASN A 517 14.11 -10.91 8.42
CA ASN A 517 13.86 -11.69 9.63
C ASN A 517 12.70 -11.15 10.49
N PHE A 518 11.91 -10.17 9.99
CA PHE A 518 10.74 -9.64 10.67
C PHE A 518 9.48 -9.94 9.84
N ARG A 519 8.85 -11.11 10.10
CA ARG A 519 7.79 -11.69 9.29
C ARG A 519 6.65 -12.24 10.12
N TYR A 520 5.47 -12.21 9.58
CA TYR A 520 4.32 -12.91 10.12
C TYR A 520 4.51 -14.44 10.10
N GLU A 521 3.61 -15.15 10.76
CA GLU A 521 3.52 -16.60 10.75
C GLU A 521 3.48 -17.16 9.31
N ARG A 522 4.11 -18.32 9.10
CA ARG A 522 3.92 -19.09 7.86
C ARG A 522 2.50 -19.62 7.81
N ARG A 523 1.86 -19.46 6.65
CA ARG A 523 0.48 -19.90 6.45
C ARG A 523 0.40 -20.90 5.32
N PRO A 524 0.51 -22.20 5.64
CA PRO A 524 0.31 -23.24 4.66
C PRO A 524 -1.14 -23.26 4.18
N ALA A 525 -1.34 -23.53 2.88
CA ALA A 525 -2.64 -23.82 2.30
C ALA A 525 -2.66 -25.26 1.80
N GLU A 526 -3.51 -26.08 2.39
CA GLU A 526 -3.48 -27.54 2.22
C GLU A 526 -4.88 -28.04 1.88
N SER A 527 -5.05 -28.37 0.60
CA SER A 527 -6.33 -28.90 0.08
C SER A 527 -6.15 -30.30 -0.46
N MET A 528 -7.09 -31.18 -0.14
CA MET A 528 -7.12 -32.53 -0.67
C MET A 528 -8.53 -32.92 -1.13
N SER A 529 -8.57 -33.78 -2.12
CA SER A 529 -9.84 -34.38 -2.60
C SER A 529 -9.72 -35.88 -2.69
N PHE A 530 -10.80 -36.54 -2.34
CA PHE A 530 -10.97 -37.99 -2.46
C PHE A 530 -12.23 -38.26 -3.27
N GLY A 531 -12.13 -39.04 -4.32
CA GLY A 531 -13.28 -39.30 -5.17
C GLY A 531 -13.21 -40.64 -5.84
N ARG A 532 -14.36 -41.08 -6.33
CA ARG A 532 -14.49 -42.31 -7.09
C ARG A 532 -15.50 -42.14 -8.20
N VAL A 533 -15.21 -42.77 -9.34
CA VAL A 533 -16.15 -42.87 -10.47
C VAL A 533 -16.75 -44.25 -10.50
N PHE A 534 -18.06 -44.35 -10.33
CA PHE A 534 -18.85 -45.59 -10.49
C PHE A 534 -19.41 -45.61 -11.91
N ARG A 535 -18.92 -46.54 -12.72
CA ARG A 535 -19.39 -46.71 -14.10
C ARG A 535 -20.42 -47.83 -14.14
N PHE A 536 -21.65 -47.51 -14.55
CA PHE A 536 -22.76 -48.45 -14.65
C PHE A 536 -22.90 -49.00 -16.07
N ARG A 537 -22.66 -48.16 -17.08
CA ARG A 537 -22.65 -48.47 -18.51
C ARG A 537 -21.61 -47.58 -19.20
N GLU A 538 -21.35 -47.82 -20.47
CA GLU A 538 -20.38 -47.02 -21.24
C GLU A 538 -20.71 -45.51 -21.23
N SER A 539 -22.02 -45.15 -21.23
CA SER A 539 -22.48 -43.75 -21.21
C SER A 539 -22.90 -43.25 -19.81
N MET A 540 -22.97 -44.15 -18.80
CA MET A 540 -23.53 -43.78 -17.48
C MET A 540 -22.48 -43.90 -16.38
N ALA A 541 -22.19 -42.80 -15.72
CA ALA A 541 -21.25 -42.78 -14.61
C ALA A 541 -21.72 -41.85 -13.47
N LEU A 542 -21.52 -42.29 -12.23
CA LEU A 542 -21.68 -41.48 -11.02
C LEU A 542 -20.28 -41.16 -10.46
N THR A 543 -19.95 -39.90 -10.43
CA THR A 543 -18.74 -39.39 -9.74
C THR A 543 -19.15 -38.94 -8.35
N VAL A 544 -18.52 -39.49 -7.33
CA VAL A 544 -18.66 -39.03 -5.93
C VAL A 544 -17.29 -38.48 -5.50
N ARG A 545 -17.23 -37.23 -5.03
CA ARG A 545 -15.99 -36.58 -4.65
C ARG A 545 -16.18 -35.77 -3.35
N MET A 546 -15.25 -35.90 -2.45
CA MET A 546 -15.12 -35.08 -1.25
C MET A 546 -13.92 -34.17 -1.41
N ASN A 547 -14.12 -32.85 -1.28
CA ASN A 547 -13.08 -31.85 -1.33
C ASN A 547 -12.90 -31.25 0.06
N PHE A 548 -11.67 -31.22 0.56
CA PHE A 548 -11.31 -30.66 1.86
C PHE A 548 -10.36 -29.48 1.69
N GLN A 549 -10.66 -28.39 2.40
CA GLN A 549 -9.75 -27.29 2.66
C GLN A 549 -9.22 -27.41 4.08
N ASN A 550 -7.98 -26.96 4.30
CA ASN A 550 -7.29 -27.10 5.57
C ASN A 550 -7.38 -28.55 6.08
N ILE A 551 -6.96 -29.51 5.24
CA ILE A 551 -7.13 -30.97 5.50
C ILE A 551 -6.51 -31.40 6.82
N PHE A 552 -5.40 -30.77 7.24
CA PHE A 552 -4.72 -31.08 8.51
C PHE A 552 -5.32 -30.32 9.70
N ASN A 553 -6.38 -29.55 9.50
CA ASN A 553 -7.09 -28.77 10.53
C ASN A 553 -6.14 -27.88 11.36
N ARG A 554 -5.26 -27.14 10.67
CA ARG A 554 -4.30 -26.26 11.32
C ARG A 554 -4.99 -24.98 11.80
N THR A 555 -4.70 -24.58 13.02
CA THR A 555 -5.03 -23.26 13.54
C THR A 555 -3.97 -22.27 13.08
N GLN A 556 -4.38 -21.13 12.53
CA GLN A 556 -3.51 -20.04 12.11
C GLN A 556 -3.94 -18.76 12.84
N LEU A 557 -3.04 -18.22 13.63
CA LEU A 557 -3.29 -17.04 14.44
C LEU A 557 -3.46 -15.78 13.58
N GLN A 558 -4.21 -14.80 14.11
CA GLN A 558 -4.26 -13.45 13.52
C GLN A 558 -2.87 -12.80 13.53
N ASN A 559 -2.70 -11.80 12.66
CA ASN A 559 -1.45 -11.04 12.63
C ASN A 559 -1.28 -10.25 13.93
N PRO A 560 -0.09 -10.27 14.54
CA PRO A 560 0.18 -9.47 15.73
C PRO A 560 0.15 -7.98 15.41
N SER A 561 -0.30 -7.17 16.36
CA SER A 561 -0.23 -5.71 16.31
C SER A 561 1.23 -5.24 16.28
N ALA A 562 1.62 -4.55 15.22
CA ALA A 562 3.00 -4.14 14.97
C ALA A 562 3.18 -2.63 14.78
N THR A 563 2.16 -1.83 15.05
CA THR A 563 2.14 -0.41 14.67
C THR A 563 2.87 0.51 15.65
N ASN A 564 2.75 0.25 16.95
CA ASN A 564 3.32 1.13 17.99
C ASN A 564 4.00 0.34 19.12
N PRO A 565 5.34 0.29 19.16
CA PRO A 565 6.08 -0.34 20.25
C PRO A 565 5.89 0.29 21.63
N LEU A 566 5.45 1.55 21.68
CA LEU A 566 5.16 2.27 22.93
C LEU A 566 3.72 2.05 23.41
N ALA A 567 2.91 1.30 22.67
CA ALA A 567 1.55 1.02 23.10
C ALA A 567 1.54 0.26 24.44
N PRO A 568 0.79 0.72 25.45
CA PRO A 568 0.71 0.02 26.71
C PRO A 568 0.09 -1.37 26.50
N THR A 569 0.58 -2.35 27.25
CA THR A 569 -0.06 -3.66 27.32
C THR A 569 -1.33 -3.54 28.14
N THR A 570 -2.47 -3.96 27.58
CA THR A 570 -3.79 -3.87 28.24
C THR A 570 -4.38 -5.25 28.48
N CYS A 571 -5.20 -5.38 29.55
CA CYS A 571 -5.84 -6.63 29.97
C CYS A 571 -7.30 -6.44 30.39
N THR A 572 -8.05 -7.55 30.54
CA THR A 572 -9.47 -7.55 30.90
C THR A 572 -9.76 -7.15 32.36
N ALA A 573 -8.80 -7.22 33.27
CA ALA A 573 -8.99 -6.79 34.67
C ALA A 573 -8.95 -5.25 34.78
N GLY A 574 -10.10 -4.62 34.55
CA GLY A 574 -10.31 -3.18 34.55
C GLY A 574 -10.28 -2.61 33.10
N SER A 575 -11.37 -1.99 32.67
CA SER A 575 -11.49 -1.38 31.37
C SER A 575 -10.41 -0.31 31.16
N GLY A 576 -9.41 -0.61 30.28
CA GLY A 576 -8.31 0.28 29.98
C GLY A 576 -7.11 0.23 30.92
N ALA A 577 -7.06 -0.71 31.87
CA ALA A 577 -5.94 -0.83 32.80
C ALA A 577 -4.68 -1.37 32.10
N VAL A 578 -3.56 -0.72 32.35
CA VAL A 578 -2.23 -1.22 31.93
C VAL A 578 -1.94 -2.50 32.72
N CYS A 579 -1.58 -3.57 32.01
CA CYS A 579 -1.17 -4.82 32.64
C CYS A 579 0.19 -4.67 33.31
N THR A 580 0.22 -4.55 34.60
CA THR A 580 1.47 -4.62 35.39
C THR A 580 1.95 -6.04 35.57
N ASN A 581 1.04 -7.02 35.60
CA ASN A 581 1.36 -8.44 35.65
C ASN A 581 0.29 -9.26 34.89
N PRO A 582 0.60 -9.81 33.69
CA PRO A 582 -0.37 -10.60 32.91
C PRO A 582 -0.92 -11.83 33.64
N ALA A 583 -0.18 -12.41 34.58
CA ALA A 583 -0.62 -13.59 35.34
C ALA A 583 -1.79 -13.28 36.31
N THR A 584 -1.92 -12.03 36.75
CA THR A 584 -2.94 -11.63 37.73
C THR A 584 -3.96 -10.63 37.19
N ALA A 585 -3.70 -10.02 36.01
CA ALA A 585 -4.50 -8.96 35.45
C ALA A 585 -5.53 -9.43 34.38
N GLY A 586 -5.76 -10.72 34.25
CA GLY A 586 -6.71 -11.29 33.31
C GLY A 586 -6.12 -11.53 31.92
N LEU A 587 -6.97 -11.57 30.89
CA LEU A 587 -6.56 -11.88 29.52
C LEU A 587 -6.05 -10.63 28.81
N LEU A 588 -5.01 -10.77 27.96
CA LEU A 588 -4.49 -9.70 27.12
C LEU A 588 -5.59 -9.14 26.19
N THR A 589 -5.65 -7.82 26.04
CA THR A 589 -6.58 -7.13 25.13
C THR A 589 -5.86 -6.17 24.16
N GLY A 590 -4.56 -5.90 24.34
CA GLY A 590 -3.80 -5.02 23.48
C GLY A 590 -2.33 -4.92 23.85
N GLY A 591 -1.58 -4.17 23.04
CA GLY A 591 -0.15 -3.95 23.16
C GLY A 591 0.61 -4.32 21.90
N PHE A 592 1.90 -3.98 21.85
CA PHE A 592 2.76 -4.34 20.71
C PHE A 592 3.04 -5.85 20.70
N GLY A 593 2.70 -6.51 19.61
CA GLY A 593 2.78 -7.97 19.50
C GLY A 593 1.55 -8.70 20.03
N PHE A 594 0.47 -8.00 20.35
CA PHE A 594 -0.81 -8.62 20.69
C PHE A 594 -1.43 -9.31 19.48
N VAL A 595 -1.79 -10.58 19.63
CA VAL A 595 -2.54 -11.36 18.64
C VAL A 595 -4.01 -11.34 19.05
N ASN A 596 -4.86 -10.78 18.20
CA ASN A 596 -6.29 -10.64 18.53
C ASN A 596 -7.03 -11.98 18.41
N TYR A 597 -7.06 -12.73 19.48
CA TYR A 597 -7.75 -14.03 19.56
C TYR A 597 -9.29 -13.91 19.53
N LEU A 598 -9.84 -12.72 19.82
CA LEU A 598 -11.29 -12.47 19.74
C LEU A 598 -11.80 -12.32 18.30
N ALA A 599 -10.91 -12.02 17.36
CA ALA A 599 -11.28 -11.94 15.93
C ALA A 599 -11.40 -13.32 15.25
N GLY A 600 -11.23 -14.42 16.01
CA GLY A 600 -11.20 -15.78 15.47
C GLY A 600 -9.85 -16.12 14.81
N ASP A 601 -9.77 -17.29 14.21
CA ASP A 601 -8.61 -17.74 13.47
C ASP A 601 -8.50 -17.05 12.10
N PHE A 602 -7.29 -16.91 11.58
CA PHE A 602 -7.07 -16.33 10.25
C PHE A 602 -7.62 -17.22 9.12
N VAL A 603 -7.62 -18.52 9.32
CA VAL A 603 -8.15 -19.52 8.38
C VAL A 603 -9.26 -20.32 9.07
N SER A 604 -10.33 -20.57 8.34
CA SER A 604 -11.41 -21.43 8.81
C SER A 604 -10.90 -22.82 9.19
N PRO A 605 -11.50 -23.48 10.19
CA PRO A 605 -11.27 -24.89 10.47
C PRO A 605 -11.45 -25.74 9.20
N ARG A 606 -10.99 -27.00 9.25
CA ARG A 606 -11.17 -27.91 8.13
C ARG A 606 -12.62 -27.94 7.64
N GLN A 607 -12.80 -27.63 6.38
CA GLN A 607 -14.08 -27.64 5.69
C GLN A 607 -14.08 -28.72 4.62
N GLY A 608 -15.20 -29.41 4.49
CA GLY A 608 -15.38 -30.43 3.48
C GLY A 608 -16.67 -30.21 2.69
N THR A 609 -16.60 -30.43 1.38
CA THR A 609 -17.77 -30.44 0.49
C THR A 609 -17.87 -31.79 -0.17
N LEU A 610 -19.09 -32.34 -0.24
CA LEU A 610 -19.43 -33.55 -0.98
C LEU A 610 -20.06 -33.14 -2.31
N GLU A 611 -19.50 -33.63 -3.40
CA GLU A 611 -19.99 -33.44 -4.75
C GLU A 611 -20.40 -34.78 -5.32
N MET A 612 -21.61 -34.85 -5.88
CA MET A 612 -22.09 -35.98 -6.63
C MET A 612 -22.52 -35.53 -8.02
N ARG A 613 -21.95 -36.15 -9.06
CA ARG A 613 -22.26 -35.85 -10.46
C ARG A 613 -22.66 -37.13 -11.17
N PHE A 614 -23.89 -37.19 -11.63
CA PHE A 614 -24.36 -38.24 -12.50
C PHE A 614 -24.27 -37.80 -13.96
N GLN A 615 -23.67 -38.63 -14.77
CA GLN A 615 -23.50 -38.45 -16.22
C GLN A 615 -24.26 -39.58 -16.92
N PHE A 616 -25.08 -39.26 -17.91
CA PHE A 616 -25.89 -40.19 -18.68
C PHE A 616 -25.83 -39.87 -20.16
#